data_bcab7ad6f54cdf9d75b3ebbc180e861d
#
_entry.id   bcab7ad6f54cdf9d75b3ebbc180e861d
#
_cell.length_a   1.000
_cell.length_b   1.000
_cell.length_c   1.000
_cell.angle_alpha   90.00
_cell.angle_beta   90.00
_cell.angle_gamma   90.00
#
_symmetry.space_group_name_H-M   'P 1'
#
loop_
_entity.id
_entity.type
_entity.pdbx_description
1 polymer ?
#
loop_
_entity_poly.entity_id
_entity_poly.type
_entity_poly.pdbx_seq_one_letter_code
_entity_poly.pdbx_strand_id
1 'polypeptide(L)'
;YKEYYESKYVFTSSVFEADLSEIKSLDYFNRVSEMKNIINRVNRYLSSRYDEDVKFVSKDGISFGDLSAELSGIAGNDVEAYKAFVIQNGITSDKEKLLKQFRYVLKENYEQTQRSRGEYNIMLDGISLYDPLVTKVVFIPALDSDNIFYMNRTKIGIDYLTESASKANLAGDESENEAHYYDYLISRFSAFEESADWIKKTADKQCDDITAKIDEFLKKAAAVNDEYINTVSYETLYISDMGHGQGALYSAVTIAKITVIWSAVFYVWWLIYSLLKRKKVKKGGQ
;
A
#
# COMPACT_ATOMS: atom_id res chain seq x y z
N TYR A 1 7.17 22.85 -1.25
CA TYR A 1 5.89 22.40 -0.70
C TYR A 1 4.80 22.42 -1.77
N LYS A 2 4.59 23.53 -2.47
CA LYS A 2 3.59 23.67 -3.55
C LYS A 2 3.84 22.67 -4.69
N GLU A 3 5.08 22.56 -5.18
CA GLU A 3 5.47 21.58 -6.20
C GLU A 3 5.28 20.12 -5.74
N TYR A 4 5.52 19.81 -4.48
CA TYR A 4 5.30 18.46 -3.92
C TYR A 4 3.80 18.11 -3.90
N TYR A 5 2.95 19.06 -3.48
CA TYR A 5 1.50 18.85 -3.48
C TYR A 5 0.93 18.80 -4.90
N GLU A 6 1.40 19.64 -5.82
CA GLU A 6 0.99 19.62 -7.23
C GLU A 6 1.40 18.30 -7.90
N SER A 7 2.60 17.78 -7.63
CA SER A 7 3.04 16.49 -8.16
C SER A 7 2.25 15.32 -7.59
N LYS A 8 1.92 15.35 -6.28
CA LYS A 8 1.06 14.36 -5.64
C LYS A 8 -0.38 14.43 -6.17
N TYR A 9 -0.86 15.63 -6.49
CA TYR A 9 -2.19 15.88 -7.06
C TYR A 9 -2.31 15.31 -8.48
N VAL A 10 -1.36 15.60 -9.36
CA VAL A 10 -1.33 15.07 -10.74
C VAL A 10 -1.25 13.55 -10.76
N PHE A 11 -0.47 12.95 -9.84
CA PHE A 11 -0.36 11.50 -9.74
C PHE A 11 -1.67 10.84 -9.27
N THR A 12 -2.47 11.51 -8.47
CA THR A 12 -3.73 10.97 -7.93
C THR A 12 -4.89 11.06 -8.92
N SER A 13 -4.94 12.08 -9.78
CA SER A 13 -6.01 12.19 -10.80
C SER A 13 -5.90 11.11 -11.87
N SER A 14 -4.69 10.68 -12.23
CA SER A 14 -4.46 9.64 -13.25
C SER A 14 -4.98 8.24 -12.86
N VAL A 15 -5.25 7.99 -11.58
CA VAL A 15 -5.80 6.69 -11.11
C VAL A 15 -7.21 6.46 -11.65
N PHE A 16 -8.00 7.53 -11.81
CA PHE A 16 -9.38 7.48 -12.30
C PHE A 16 -9.46 7.60 -13.83
N GLU A 17 -8.35 7.88 -14.51
CA GLU A 17 -8.27 7.89 -15.96
C GLU A 17 -7.94 6.48 -16.46
N ALA A 18 -8.90 5.80 -17.04
CA ALA A 18 -8.72 4.50 -17.66
C ALA A 18 -9.26 4.51 -19.09
N ASP A 19 -8.47 4.03 -20.04
CA ASP A 19 -8.95 3.80 -21.39
C ASP A 19 -9.72 2.48 -21.45
N LEU A 20 -11.04 2.60 -21.31
CA LEU A 20 -11.94 1.45 -21.35
C LEU A 20 -12.20 0.95 -22.78
N SER A 21 -11.82 1.73 -23.81
CA SER A 21 -12.02 1.35 -25.20
C SER A 21 -11.15 0.18 -25.64
N GLU A 22 -9.95 0.04 -25.04
CA GLU A 22 -9.04 -1.05 -25.35
C GLU A 22 -9.56 -2.41 -24.88
N ILE A 23 -10.44 -2.46 -23.86
CA ILE A 23 -11.01 -3.71 -23.32
C ILE A 23 -11.69 -4.52 -24.43
N LYS A 24 -12.41 -3.86 -25.34
CA LYS A 24 -13.11 -4.52 -26.44
C LYS A 24 -12.19 -5.19 -27.45
N SER A 25 -10.96 -4.72 -27.59
CA SER A 25 -9.97 -5.30 -28.50
C SER A 25 -9.39 -6.61 -28.00
N LEU A 26 -9.55 -6.90 -26.70
CA LEU A 26 -9.04 -8.12 -26.07
C LEU A 26 -9.98 -9.31 -26.34
N ASP A 27 -9.42 -10.52 -26.19
CA ASP A 27 -10.24 -11.73 -26.13
C ASP A 27 -11.23 -11.65 -24.95
N TYR A 28 -12.41 -12.24 -25.12
CA TYR A 28 -13.50 -12.18 -24.13
C TYR A 28 -13.07 -12.53 -22.71
N PHE A 29 -12.23 -13.57 -22.56
CA PHE A 29 -11.70 -13.95 -21.27
C PHE A 29 -10.71 -12.90 -20.70
N ASN A 30 -9.85 -12.33 -21.54
CA ASN A 30 -8.88 -11.33 -21.14
C ASN A 30 -9.53 -9.99 -20.76
N ARG A 31 -10.72 -9.67 -21.31
CA ARG A 31 -11.51 -8.50 -20.89
C ARG A 31 -11.81 -8.52 -19.39
N VAL A 32 -12.10 -9.71 -18.83
CA VAL A 32 -12.33 -9.88 -17.39
C VAL A 32 -11.10 -9.45 -16.57
N SER A 33 -9.93 -9.90 -17.00
CA SER A 33 -8.68 -9.58 -16.31
C SER A 33 -8.40 -8.08 -16.34
N GLU A 34 -8.63 -7.42 -17.48
CA GLU A 34 -8.42 -5.99 -17.59
C GLU A 34 -9.41 -5.16 -16.77
N MET A 35 -10.71 -5.51 -16.80
CA MET A 35 -11.71 -4.89 -15.90
C MET A 35 -11.30 -5.01 -14.44
N LYS A 36 -10.86 -6.22 -14.01
CA LYS A 36 -10.38 -6.44 -12.63
C LYS A 36 -9.12 -5.63 -12.31
N ASN A 37 -8.19 -5.50 -13.24
CA ASN A 37 -6.98 -4.71 -13.05
C ASN A 37 -7.31 -3.24 -12.79
N ILE A 38 -8.22 -2.66 -13.59
CA ILE A 38 -8.69 -1.29 -13.38
C ILE A 38 -9.37 -1.15 -12.02
N ILE A 39 -10.32 -2.03 -11.72
CA ILE A 39 -11.06 -2.04 -10.45
C ILE A 39 -10.10 -2.16 -9.25
N ASN A 40 -9.16 -3.10 -9.28
CA ASN A 40 -8.20 -3.32 -8.20
C ASN A 40 -7.24 -2.14 -8.01
N ARG A 41 -6.85 -1.47 -9.10
CA ARG A 41 -6.02 -0.26 -9.03
C ARG A 41 -6.75 0.87 -8.31
N VAL A 42 -7.99 1.11 -8.70
CA VAL A 42 -8.84 2.14 -8.10
C VAL A 42 -9.18 1.80 -6.65
N ASN A 43 -9.54 0.55 -6.38
CA ASN A 43 -9.92 0.12 -5.03
C ASN A 43 -8.76 0.24 -4.03
N ARG A 44 -7.53 -0.09 -4.44
CA ARG A 44 -6.32 0.15 -3.61
C ARG A 44 -6.13 1.62 -3.28
N TYR A 45 -6.40 2.50 -4.24
CA TYR A 45 -6.32 3.94 -4.01
C TYR A 45 -7.40 4.40 -3.01
N LEU A 46 -8.67 3.99 -3.22
CA LEU A 46 -9.78 4.35 -2.33
C LEU A 46 -9.56 3.84 -0.90
N SER A 47 -9.05 2.61 -0.76
CA SER A 47 -8.71 2.04 0.56
C SER A 47 -7.61 2.84 1.25
N SER A 48 -6.56 3.24 0.52
CA SER A 48 -5.49 4.08 1.07
C SER A 48 -6.03 5.44 1.53
N ARG A 49 -6.98 6.04 0.79
CA ARG A 49 -7.62 7.29 1.19
C ARG A 49 -8.52 7.13 2.41
N TYR A 50 -9.26 6.03 2.47
CA TYR A 50 -10.06 5.70 3.63
C TYR A 50 -9.20 5.53 4.89
N ASP A 51 -8.06 4.88 4.79
CA ASP A 51 -7.13 4.70 5.92
C ASP A 51 -6.48 6.02 6.36
N GLU A 52 -6.23 6.96 5.42
CA GLU A 52 -5.70 8.30 5.72
C GLU A 52 -6.73 9.17 6.47
N ASP A 53 -8.00 9.12 6.08
CA ASP A 53 -9.08 9.88 6.71
C ASP A 53 -10.42 9.13 6.72
N VAL A 54 -10.61 8.31 7.74
CA VAL A 54 -11.86 7.53 7.96
C VAL A 54 -13.10 8.41 8.13
N LYS A 55 -12.93 9.68 8.51
CA LYS A 55 -14.05 10.59 8.80
C LYS A 55 -14.50 11.41 7.61
N PHE A 56 -13.72 11.41 6.54
CA PHE A 56 -14.09 12.17 5.36
C PHE A 56 -15.38 11.65 4.73
N VAL A 57 -16.30 12.58 4.50
CA VAL A 57 -17.55 12.38 3.79
C VAL A 57 -17.76 13.57 2.86
N SER A 58 -18.04 13.32 1.59
CA SER A 58 -18.33 14.36 0.60
C SER A 58 -19.60 15.10 0.92
N LYS A 59 -19.86 16.23 0.24
CA LYS A 59 -21.10 17.01 0.38
C LYS A 59 -22.34 16.17 0.09
N ASP A 60 -22.23 15.18 -0.79
CA ASP A 60 -23.28 14.26 -1.14
C ASP A 60 -23.44 13.09 -0.15
N GLY A 61 -22.67 13.08 0.94
CA GLY A 61 -22.72 12.04 1.96
C GLY A 61 -21.99 10.75 1.61
N ILE A 62 -21.08 10.76 0.62
CA ILE A 62 -20.35 9.59 0.13
C ILE A 62 -18.97 9.57 0.75
N SER A 63 -18.58 8.45 1.37
CA SER A 63 -17.24 8.18 1.88
C SER A 63 -16.40 7.36 0.88
N PHE A 64 -15.07 7.32 1.09
CA PHE A 64 -14.20 6.40 0.33
C PHE A 64 -14.51 4.92 0.59
N GLY A 65 -15.03 4.60 1.79
CA GLY A 65 -15.50 3.26 2.11
C GLY A 65 -16.73 2.87 1.29
N ASP A 66 -17.69 3.77 1.10
CA ASP A 66 -18.87 3.54 0.26
C ASP A 66 -18.48 3.32 -1.20
N LEU A 67 -17.54 4.13 -1.71
CA LEU A 67 -17.00 3.94 -3.07
C LEU A 67 -16.29 2.60 -3.22
N SER A 68 -15.47 2.20 -2.25
CA SER A 68 -14.80 0.90 -2.28
C SER A 68 -15.78 -0.27 -2.26
N ALA A 69 -16.85 -0.17 -1.48
CA ALA A 69 -17.91 -1.17 -1.41
C ALA A 69 -18.69 -1.25 -2.74
N GLU A 70 -19.04 -0.12 -3.34
CA GLU A 70 -19.73 -0.05 -4.65
C GLU A 70 -18.87 -0.68 -5.76
N LEU A 71 -17.57 -0.32 -5.81
CA LEU A 71 -16.65 -0.87 -6.80
C LEU A 71 -16.43 -2.37 -6.63
N SER A 72 -16.35 -2.84 -5.38
CA SER A 72 -16.26 -4.26 -5.05
C SER A 72 -17.55 -5.00 -5.48
N GLY A 73 -18.70 -4.35 -5.40
CA GLY A 73 -19.98 -4.86 -5.92
C GLY A 73 -19.96 -5.06 -7.44
N ILE A 74 -19.41 -4.10 -8.20
CA ILE A 74 -19.23 -4.23 -9.66
C ILE A 74 -18.30 -5.41 -9.97
N ALA A 75 -17.19 -5.53 -9.26
CA ALA A 75 -16.23 -6.62 -9.45
C ALA A 75 -16.84 -7.99 -9.14
N GLY A 76 -17.52 -8.12 -7.98
CA GLY A 76 -18.03 -9.39 -7.48
C GLY A 76 -19.29 -9.87 -8.17
N ASN A 77 -20.13 -8.95 -8.64
CA ASN A 77 -21.40 -9.31 -9.28
C ASN A 77 -21.32 -9.24 -10.81
N ASP A 78 -21.04 -8.04 -11.35
CA ASP A 78 -21.14 -7.84 -12.80
C ASP A 78 -19.98 -8.51 -13.56
N VAL A 79 -18.73 -8.30 -13.11
CA VAL A 79 -17.56 -8.87 -13.79
C VAL A 79 -17.48 -10.38 -13.61
N GLU A 80 -17.83 -10.92 -12.44
CA GLU A 80 -17.88 -12.38 -12.24
C GLU A 80 -19.03 -13.04 -13.02
N ALA A 81 -20.20 -12.38 -13.12
CA ALA A 81 -21.28 -12.88 -13.96
C ALA A 81 -20.86 -12.94 -15.44
N TYR A 82 -20.20 -11.90 -15.94
CA TYR A 82 -19.63 -11.88 -17.28
C TYR A 82 -18.60 -12.99 -17.48
N LYS A 83 -17.67 -13.17 -16.54
CA LYS A 83 -16.67 -14.25 -16.55
C LYS A 83 -17.34 -15.62 -16.63
N ALA A 84 -18.34 -15.85 -15.78
CA ALA A 84 -19.10 -17.10 -15.78
C ALA A 84 -19.80 -17.34 -17.13
N PHE A 85 -20.40 -16.31 -17.72
CA PHE A 85 -21.04 -16.40 -19.03
C PHE A 85 -20.06 -16.75 -20.14
N VAL A 86 -18.87 -16.12 -20.16
CA VAL A 86 -17.78 -16.41 -21.12
C VAL A 86 -17.30 -17.86 -20.99
N ILE A 87 -17.04 -18.32 -19.75
CA ILE A 87 -16.56 -19.69 -19.50
C ILE A 87 -17.65 -20.72 -19.84
N GLN A 88 -18.89 -20.46 -19.42
CA GLN A 88 -20.01 -21.38 -19.63
C GLN A 88 -20.29 -21.63 -21.11
N ASN A 89 -20.11 -20.61 -21.94
CA ASN A 89 -20.36 -20.68 -23.37
C ASN A 89 -19.09 -20.86 -24.22
N GLY A 90 -17.91 -20.93 -23.60
CA GLY A 90 -16.64 -21.11 -24.30
C GLY A 90 -16.30 -19.99 -25.28
N ILE A 91 -16.65 -18.74 -24.94
CA ILE A 91 -16.57 -17.61 -25.87
C ILE A 91 -15.12 -17.13 -25.98
N THR A 92 -14.58 -17.16 -27.18
CA THR A 92 -13.25 -16.64 -27.51
C THR A 92 -13.21 -16.11 -28.93
N SER A 93 -12.35 -15.14 -29.19
CA SER A 93 -12.05 -14.65 -30.54
C SER A 93 -10.97 -15.47 -31.23
N ASP A 94 -10.06 -16.07 -30.46
CA ASP A 94 -8.96 -16.92 -30.95
C ASP A 94 -8.67 -18.04 -29.95
N LYS A 95 -9.31 -19.20 -30.20
CA LYS A 95 -9.25 -20.36 -29.31
C LYS A 95 -7.83 -20.91 -29.17
N GLU A 96 -7.05 -20.95 -30.25
CA GLU A 96 -5.68 -21.50 -30.19
C GLU A 96 -4.77 -20.62 -29.35
N LYS A 97 -4.84 -19.31 -29.56
CA LYS A 97 -4.09 -18.33 -28.79
C LYS A 97 -4.44 -18.36 -27.31
N LEU A 98 -5.74 -18.41 -26.99
CA LEU A 98 -6.24 -18.49 -25.61
C LEU A 98 -5.77 -19.77 -24.91
N LEU A 99 -5.92 -20.92 -25.56
CA LEU A 99 -5.46 -22.21 -25.01
C LEU A 99 -3.94 -22.25 -24.82
N LYS A 100 -3.18 -21.64 -25.72
CA LYS A 100 -1.71 -21.52 -25.57
C LYS A 100 -1.36 -20.67 -24.34
N GLN A 101 -2.10 -19.58 -24.13
CA GLN A 101 -1.94 -18.72 -22.96
C GLN A 101 -2.25 -19.49 -21.66
N PHE A 102 -3.36 -20.22 -21.61
CA PHE A 102 -3.73 -21.03 -20.45
C PHE A 102 -2.71 -22.11 -20.14
N ARG A 103 -2.19 -22.81 -21.15
CA ARG A 103 -1.14 -23.81 -20.95
C ARG A 103 0.17 -23.21 -20.41
N TYR A 104 0.50 -22.00 -20.83
CA TYR A 104 1.66 -21.29 -20.30
C TYR A 104 1.48 -20.98 -18.80
N VAL A 105 0.34 -20.39 -18.42
CA VAL A 105 0.05 -20.08 -17.01
C VAL A 105 -0.05 -21.34 -16.16
N LEU A 106 -0.67 -22.40 -16.67
CA LEU A 106 -0.70 -23.72 -16.02
C LEU A 106 0.71 -24.23 -15.70
N LYS A 107 1.62 -24.16 -16.69
CA LYS A 107 3.01 -24.58 -16.49
C LYS A 107 3.72 -23.75 -15.43
N GLU A 108 3.57 -22.42 -15.46
CA GLU A 108 4.16 -21.54 -14.46
C GLU A 108 3.66 -21.86 -13.04
N ASN A 109 2.38 -22.11 -12.88
CA ASN A 109 1.80 -22.48 -11.58
C ASN A 109 2.33 -23.83 -11.09
N TYR A 110 2.49 -24.84 -11.95
CA TYR A 110 3.13 -26.10 -11.56
C TYR A 110 4.59 -25.90 -11.13
N GLU A 111 5.37 -25.10 -11.85
CA GLU A 111 6.74 -24.79 -11.48
C GLU A 111 6.81 -24.06 -10.14
N GLN A 112 5.90 -23.11 -9.90
CA GLN A 112 5.82 -22.37 -8.64
C GLN A 112 5.43 -23.31 -7.47
N THR A 113 4.46 -24.20 -7.68
CA THR A 113 4.08 -25.22 -6.69
C THR A 113 5.27 -26.08 -6.28
N GLN A 114 6.06 -26.55 -7.28
CA GLN A 114 7.25 -27.36 -6.99
C GLN A 114 8.31 -26.59 -6.20
N ARG A 115 8.55 -25.30 -6.55
CA ARG A 115 9.49 -24.45 -5.80
C ARG A 115 9.04 -24.25 -4.36
N SER A 116 7.79 -23.84 -4.15
CA SER A 116 7.24 -23.59 -2.82
C SER A 116 7.26 -24.84 -1.95
N ARG A 117 6.93 -26.01 -2.50
CA ARG A 117 7.04 -27.30 -1.80
C ARG A 117 8.48 -27.69 -1.51
N GLY A 118 9.43 -27.39 -2.41
CA GLY A 118 10.85 -27.57 -2.17
C GLY A 118 11.36 -26.70 -1.01
N GLU A 119 10.99 -25.43 -1.00
CA GLU A 119 11.30 -24.49 0.09
C GLU A 119 10.69 -24.96 1.42
N TYR A 120 9.43 -25.36 1.43
CA TYR A 120 8.76 -25.92 2.61
C TYR A 120 9.53 -27.12 3.18
N ASN A 121 9.94 -28.09 2.36
CA ASN A 121 10.69 -29.27 2.80
C ASN A 121 12.06 -28.89 3.38
N ILE A 122 12.81 -27.98 2.74
CA ILE A 122 14.09 -27.49 3.27
C ILE A 122 13.92 -26.85 4.65
N MET A 123 12.85 -26.08 4.85
CA MET A 123 12.56 -25.46 6.14
C MET A 123 12.17 -26.49 7.20
N LEU A 124 11.38 -27.54 6.85
CA LEU A 124 11.07 -28.63 7.73
C LEU A 124 12.31 -29.43 8.15
N ASP A 125 13.22 -29.69 7.23
CA ASP A 125 14.49 -30.32 7.52
C ASP A 125 15.30 -29.48 8.50
N GLY A 126 15.37 -28.15 8.30
CA GLY A 126 16.00 -27.22 9.22
C GLY A 126 15.38 -27.22 10.62
N ILE A 127 14.05 -27.31 10.72
CA ILE A 127 13.32 -27.42 11.98
C ILE A 127 13.63 -28.77 12.67
N SER A 128 13.71 -29.85 11.90
CA SER A 128 13.98 -31.20 12.44
C SER A 128 15.39 -31.34 13.00
N LEU A 129 16.36 -30.61 12.47
CA LEU A 129 17.74 -30.56 12.94
C LEU A 129 17.92 -29.70 14.21
N TYR A 130 16.87 -29.02 14.63
CA TYR A 130 16.93 -28.20 15.86
C TYR A 130 16.92 -29.08 17.10
N ASP A 131 18.03 -29.09 17.83
CA ASP A 131 18.14 -29.75 19.12
C ASP A 131 17.76 -28.78 20.25
N PRO A 132 16.61 -28.99 20.93
CA PRO A 132 16.16 -28.14 22.00
C PRO A 132 17.08 -28.19 23.24
N LEU A 133 17.91 -29.22 23.40
CA LEU A 133 18.83 -29.35 24.54
C LEU A 133 20.09 -28.51 24.36
N VAL A 134 20.61 -28.44 23.14
CA VAL A 134 21.82 -27.64 22.81
C VAL A 134 21.53 -26.14 22.78
N THR A 135 20.29 -25.76 22.45
CA THR A 135 19.93 -24.35 22.20
C THR A 135 19.23 -23.67 23.36
N LYS A 136 18.81 -24.41 24.41
CA LYS A 136 18.04 -23.85 25.52
C LYS A 136 18.87 -23.11 26.57
N VAL A 137 20.18 -23.36 26.68
CA VAL A 137 20.97 -22.84 27.80
C VAL A 137 22.22 -22.16 27.30
N VAL A 138 22.34 -20.85 27.55
CA VAL A 138 23.61 -20.13 27.45
C VAL A 138 24.22 -20.04 28.83
N PHE A 139 25.37 -20.66 29.01
CA PHE A 139 26.16 -20.55 30.20
C PHE A 139 26.88 -19.19 30.19
N ILE A 140 26.53 -18.31 31.13
CA ILE A 140 27.26 -17.06 31.37
C ILE A 140 28.03 -17.27 32.66
N PRO A 141 29.36 -17.46 32.62
CA PRO A 141 30.15 -17.52 33.83
C PRO A 141 30.17 -16.12 34.48
N ALA A 142 29.61 -15.99 35.66
CA ALA A 142 29.72 -14.80 36.46
C ALA A 142 31.07 -14.87 37.19
N LEU A 143 31.93 -13.84 37.01
CA LEU A 143 33.29 -13.80 37.55
C LEU A 143 33.36 -13.73 39.08
N ASP A 144 32.27 -13.46 39.79
CA ASP A 144 32.28 -13.13 41.22
C ASP A 144 31.18 -13.79 42.09
N SER A 145 30.48 -14.79 41.59
CA SER A 145 29.50 -15.47 42.42
C SER A 145 29.31 -16.96 42.01
N ASP A 146 29.12 -17.83 42.97
CA ASP A 146 28.72 -19.24 42.76
C ASP A 146 27.35 -19.41 42.08
N ASN A 147 26.78 -18.32 41.59
CA ASN A 147 25.48 -18.31 40.92
C ASN A 147 25.64 -18.49 39.41
N ILE A 148 25.16 -19.60 38.90
CA ILE A 148 25.09 -19.92 37.47
C ILE A 148 23.77 -19.35 36.95
N PHE A 149 23.85 -18.34 36.08
CA PHE A 149 22.65 -17.79 35.40
C PHE A 149 22.36 -18.57 34.12
N TYR A 150 21.22 -19.25 34.08
CA TYR A 150 20.71 -19.89 32.89
C TYR A 150 19.82 -18.91 32.13
N MET A 151 20.23 -18.43 30.97
CA MET A 151 19.34 -17.69 30.05
C MET A 151 18.73 -18.67 29.05
N ASN A 152 17.41 -18.71 29.00
CA ASN A 152 16.73 -19.39 27.89
C ASN A 152 17.06 -18.67 26.58
N ARG A 153 17.68 -19.38 25.63
CA ARG A 153 17.82 -18.89 24.27
C ARG A 153 16.44 -18.67 23.67
N THR A 154 16.22 -17.50 23.09
CA THR A 154 14.99 -17.19 22.37
C THR A 154 14.82 -18.16 21.19
N LYS A 155 13.62 -18.70 21.00
CA LYS A 155 13.26 -19.60 19.89
C LYS A 155 13.14 -18.87 18.53
N ILE A 156 13.65 -17.65 18.41
CA ILE A 156 13.48 -16.76 17.26
C ILE A 156 13.82 -17.46 15.93
N GLY A 157 14.84 -18.30 15.90
CA GLY A 157 15.23 -19.01 14.67
C GLY A 157 14.19 -20.04 14.22
N ILE A 158 13.61 -20.80 15.14
CA ILE A 158 12.58 -21.80 14.83
C ILE A 158 11.26 -21.13 14.49
N ASP A 159 10.87 -20.10 15.23
CA ASP A 159 9.65 -19.37 14.96
C ASP A 159 9.69 -18.78 13.54
N TYR A 160 10.85 -18.23 13.12
CA TYR A 160 11.07 -17.76 11.75
C TYR A 160 10.98 -18.88 10.71
N LEU A 161 11.63 -20.04 10.95
CA LEU A 161 11.57 -21.18 10.02
C LEU A 161 10.15 -21.75 9.93
N THR A 162 9.42 -21.81 11.04
CA THR A 162 8.04 -22.30 11.07
C THR A 162 7.10 -21.36 10.33
N GLU A 163 7.25 -20.04 10.53
CA GLU A 163 6.48 -19.04 9.79
C GLU A 163 6.78 -19.08 8.29
N SER A 164 8.06 -19.18 7.93
CA SER A 164 8.49 -19.27 6.54
C SER A 164 8.03 -20.57 5.88
N ALA A 165 8.07 -21.69 6.59
CA ALA A 165 7.53 -22.96 6.12
C ALA A 165 6.01 -22.87 5.87
N SER A 166 5.26 -22.26 6.79
CA SER A 166 3.83 -22.03 6.62
C SER A 166 3.52 -21.17 5.40
N LYS A 167 4.28 -20.08 5.18
CA LYS A 167 4.13 -19.22 3.99
C LYS A 167 4.44 -19.97 2.69
N ALA A 168 5.51 -20.77 2.68
CA ALA A 168 5.87 -21.58 1.51
C ALA A 168 4.80 -22.64 1.19
N ASN A 169 4.24 -23.29 2.22
CA ASN A 169 3.16 -24.24 2.02
C ASN A 169 1.90 -23.57 1.46
N LEU A 170 1.48 -22.44 2.03
CA LEU A 170 0.33 -21.68 1.53
C LEU A 170 0.53 -21.22 0.08
N ALA A 171 1.71 -20.71 -0.26
CA ALA A 171 2.02 -20.30 -1.62
C ALA A 171 2.02 -21.51 -2.61
N GLY A 172 2.43 -22.69 -2.13
CA GLY A 172 2.34 -23.93 -2.90
C GLY A 172 0.89 -24.33 -3.15
N ASP A 173 0.04 -24.29 -2.13
CA ASP A 173 -1.38 -24.65 -2.23
C ASP A 173 -2.15 -23.64 -3.11
N GLU A 174 -1.85 -22.35 -3.02
CA GLU A 174 -2.44 -21.32 -3.90
C GLU A 174 -2.10 -21.57 -5.36
N SER A 175 -0.81 -21.83 -5.68
CA SER A 175 -0.37 -22.10 -7.03
C SER A 175 -0.94 -23.42 -7.58
N GLU A 176 -1.12 -24.45 -6.74
CA GLU A 176 -1.74 -25.72 -7.14
C GLU A 176 -3.23 -25.53 -7.45
N ASN A 177 -3.95 -24.79 -6.61
CA ASN A 177 -5.36 -24.46 -6.87
C ASN A 177 -5.53 -23.66 -8.17
N GLU A 178 -4.61 -22.75 -8.45
CA GLU A 178 -4.64 -21.99 -9.69
C GLU A 178 -4.29 -22.86 -10.91
N ALA A 179 -3.35 -23.79 -10.76
CA ALA A 179 -3.06 -24.79 -11.79
C ALA A 179 -4.30 -25.65 -12.12
N HIS A 180 -5.00 -26.16 -11.10
CA HIS A 180 -6.26 -26.89 -11.29
C HIS A 180 -7.34 -26.06 -11.99
N TYR A 181 -7.44 -24.77 -11.66
CA TYR A 181 -8.36 -23.87 -12.33
C TYR A 181 -8.02 -23.70 -13.83
N TYR A 182 -6.74 -23.51 -14.19
CA TYR A 182 -6.34 -23.42 -15.60
C TYR A 182 -6.49 -24.74 -16.35
N ASP A 183 -6.30 -25.88 -15.70
CA ASP A 183 -6.55 -27.18 -16.29
C ASP A 183 -8.05 -27.36 -16.62
N TYR A 184 -8.93 -26.94 -15.68
CA TYR A 184 -10.38 -26.86 -15.92
C TYR A 184 -10.70 -25.95 -17.10
N LEU A 185 -10.12 -24.75 -17.20
CA LEU A 185 -10.35 -23.82 -18.31
C LEU A 185 -9.92 -24.44 -19.65
N ILE A 186 -8.72 -25.07 -19.69
CA ILE A 186 -8.23 -25.74 -20.90
C ILE A 186 -9.20 -26.83 -21.34
N SER A 187 -9.63 -27.67 -20.40
CA SER A 187 -10.62 -28.72 -20.67
C SER A 187 -11.93 -28.13 -21.21
N ARG A 188 -12.42 -27.08 -20.55
CA ARG A 188 -13.69 -26.43 -20.91
C ARG A 188 -13.66 -25.81 -22.30
N PHE A 189 -12.67 -24.93 -22.57
CA PHE A 189 -12.55 -24.27 -23.87
C PHE A 189 -12.15 -25.24 -24.99
N SER A 190 -11.46 -26.32 -24.70
CA SER A 190 -11.14 -27.35 -25.70
C SER A 190 -12.39 -28.08 -26.20
N ALA A 191 -13.37 -28.29 -25.32
CA ALA A 191 -14.59 -29.03 -25.60
C ALA A 191 -15.60 -28.25 -26.46
N PHE A 192 -15.52 -26.91 -26.50
CA PHE A 192 -16.45 -26.09 -27.28
C PHE A 192 -16.01 -25.98 -28.74
N GLU A 193 -16.98 -26.07 -29.64
CA GLU A 193 -16.87 -25.55 -30.99
C GLU A 193 -17.01 -24.02 -30.97
N GLU A 194 -16.95 -23.38 -32.14
CA GLU A 194 -17.10 -21.93 -32.22
C GLU A 194 -18.48 -21.48 -31.71
N SER A 195 -18.49 -20.46 -30.81
CA SER A 195 -19.74 -19.93 -30.24
C SER A 195 -20.55 -19.19 -31.29
N ALA A 196 -21.87 -19.35 -31.25
CA ALA A 196 -22.81 -18.69 -32.15
C ALA A 196 -22.72 -17.15 -32.03
N ASP A 197 -22.92 -16.44 -33.14
CA ASP A 197 -22.80 -14.98 -33.21
C ASP A 197 -23.68 -14.22 -32.20
N TRP A 198 -24.86 -14.74 -31.92
CA TRP A 198 -25.77 -14.11 -30.97
C TRP A 198 -25.25 -14.18 -29.53
N ILE A 199 -24.50 -15.24 -29.19
CA ILE A 199 -23.84 -15.39 -27.88
C ILE A 199 -22.69 -14.37 -27.76
N LYS A 200 -21.87 -14.24 -28.82
CA LYS A 200 -20.81 -13.22 -28.89
C LYS A 200 -21.36 -11.80 -28.74
N LYS A 201 -22.45 -11.50 -29.47
CA LYS A 201 -23.13 -10.19 -29.34
C LYS A 201 -23.70 -9.94 -27.95
N THR A 202 -24.19 -10.99 -27.28
CA THR A 202 -24.66 -10.86 -25.89
C THR A 202 -23.52 -10.57 -24.94
N ALA A 203 -22.36 -11.25 -25.12
CA ALA A 203 -21.14 -10.97 -24.34
C ALA A 203 -20.60 -9.55 -24.59
N ASP A 204 -20.60 -9.09 -25.84
CA ASP A 204 -20.20 -7.72 -26.17
C ASP A 204 -21.09 -6.69 -25.49
N LYS A 205 -22.42 -6.90 -25.50
CA LYS A 205 -23.38 -6.03 -24.81
C LYS A 205 -23.14 -6.00 -23.30
N GLN A 206 -22.94 -7.17 -22.66
CA GLN A 206 -22.63 -7.23 -21.23
C GLN A 206 -21.32 -6.50 -20.90
N CYS A 207 -20.30 -6.66 -21.75
CA CYS A 207 -19.05 -5.94 -21.61
C CYS A 207 -19.27 -4.41 -21.68
N ASP A 208 -20.09 -3.94 -22.63
CA ASP A 208 -20.44 -2.52 -22.77
C ASP A 208 -21.17 -1.98 -21.55
N ASP A 209 -22.13 -2.73 -21.04
CA ASP A 209 -22.90 -2.35 -19.86
C ASP A 209 -21.99 -2.25 -18.63
N ILE A 210 -21.03 -3.17 -18.46
CA ILE A 210 -20.07 -3.16 -17.33
C ILE A 210 -19.06 -2.01 -17.49
N THR A 211 -18.51 -1.82 -18.68
CA THR A 211 -17.55 -0.71 -18.91
C THR A 211 -18.21 0.65 -18.72
N ALA A 212 -19.48 0.80 -19.10
CA ALA A 212 -20.25 2.02 -18.83
C ALA A 212 -20.43 2.26 -17.32
N LYS A 213 -20.75 1.22 -16.55
CA LYS A 213 -20.83 1.31 -15.07
C LYS A 213 -19.48 1.70 -14.45
N ILE A 214 -18.38 1.11 -14.93
CA ILE A 214 -17.03 1.45 -14.46
C ILE A 214 -16.72 2.92 -14.78
N ASP A 215 -17.01 3.40 -15.98
CA ASP A 215 -16.77 4.78 -16.39
C ASP A 215 -17.57 5.78 -15.53
N GLU A 216 -18.86 5.50 -15.30
CA GLU A 216 -19.71 6.30 -14.41
C GLU A 216 -19.13 6.33 -12.99
N PHE A 217 -18.72 5.17 -12.48
CA PHE A 217 -18.10 5.06 -11.18
C PHE A 217 -16.79 5.85 -11.09
N LEU A 218 -15.91 5.76 -12.10
CA LEU A 218 -14.63 6.49 -12.12
C LEU A 218 -14.85 8.01 -12.08
N LYS A 219 -15.84 8.52 -12.81
CA LYS A 219 -16.23 9.94 -12.78
C LYS A 219 -16.73 10.37 -11.42
N LYS A 220 -17.58 9.55 -10.79
CA LYS A 220 -18.07 9.78 -9.43
C LYS A 220 -16.94 9.78 -8.40
N ALA A 221 -16.06 8.78 -8.45
CA ALA A 221 -14.92 8.67 -7.55
C ALA A 221 -13.91 9.81 -7.71
N ALA A 222 -13.68 10.26 -8.95
CA ALA A 222 -12.84 11.43 -9.25
C ALA A 222 -13.41 12.70 -8.61
N ALA A 223 -14.72 12.94 -8.73
CA ALA A 223 -15.37 14.11 -8.13
C ALA A 223 -15.26 14.12 -6.60
N VAL A 224 -15.48 12.97 -5.94
CA VAL A 224 -15.32 12.83 -4.49
C VAL A 224 -13.87 13.04 -4.06
N ASN A 225 -12.92 12.50 -4.83
CA ASN A 225 -11.50 12.70 -4.57
C ASN A 225 -11.06 14.16 -4.73
N ASP A 226 -11.55 14.88 -5.73
CA ASP A 226 -11.28 16.30 -5.91
C ASP A 226 -11.81 17.14 -4.75
N GLU A 227 -12.99 16.80 -4.23
CA GLU A 227 -13.53 17.43 -3.02
C GLU A 227 -12.64 17.18 -1.79
N TYR A 228 -12.19 15.94 -1.60
CA TYR A 228 -11.27 15.57 -0.52
C TYR A 228 -9.95 16.36 -0.61
N ILE A 229 -9.32 16.37 -1.79
CA ILE A 229 -8.06 17.08 -1.98
C ILE A 229 -8.20 18.58 -1.71
N ASN A 230 -9.28 19.17 -2.16
CA ASN A 230 -9.55 20.59 -1.90
C ASN A 230 -9.73 20.89 -0.40
N THR A 231 -10.39 19.99 0.34
CA THR A 231 -10.59 20.12 1.80
C THR A 231 -9.25 19.98 2.54
N VAL A 232 -8.48 18.94 2.25
CA VAL A 232 -7.18 18.68 2.90
C VAL A 232 -6.14 19.75 2.53
N SER A 233 -6.12 20.21 1.29
CA SER A 233 -5.20 21.27 0.87
C SER A 233 -5.49 22.58 1.57
N TYR A 234 -6.77 22.92 1.75
CA TYR A 234 -7.17 24.13 2.47
C TYR A 234 -6.79 24.07 3.95
N GLU A 235 -7.07 22.95 4.64
CA GLU A 235 -6.70 22.77 6.04
C GLU A 235 -5.18 22.80 6.26
N THR A 236 -4.43 22.13 5.39
CA THR A 236 -2.96 22.09 5.49
C THR A 236 -2.33 23.46 5.25
N LEU A 237 -2.82 24.24 4.30
CA LEU A 237 -2.35 25.59 4.04
C LEU A 237 -2.70 26.54 5.19
N TYR A 238 -3.90 26.42 5.78
CA TYR A 238 -4.32 27.23 6.91
C TYR A 238 -3.48 26.94 8.17
N ILE A 239 -3.21 25.69 8.47
CA ILE A 239 -2.36 25.28 9.60
C ILE A 239 -0.90 25.74 9.39
N SER A 240 -0.36 25.65 8.17
CA SER A 240 0.99 26.10 7.89
C SER A 240 1.15 27.61 8.02
N ASP A 241 0.14 28.38 7.63
CA ASP A 241 0.16 29.85 7.72
C ASP A 241 0.04 30.30 9.20
N MET A 242 -0.80 29.66 10.01
CA MET A 242 -0.85 29.93 11.45
C MET A 242 0.45 29.53 12.18
N GLY A 243 1.08 28.44 11.79
CA GLY A 243 2.35 27.98 12.38
C GLY A 243 3.52 28.93 12.10
N HIS A 244 3.59 29.52 10.92
CA HIS A 244 4.66 30.46 10.57
C HIS A 244 4.49 31.83 11.25
N GLY A 245 3.28 32.33 11.42
CA GLY A 245 3.02 33.61 12.11
C GLY A 245 3.35 33.54 13.60
N GLN A 246 2.95 32.48 14.29
CA GLN A 246 3.24 32.32 15.73
C GLN A 246 4.71 31.98 16.01
N GLY A 247 5.34 31.17 15.19
CA GLY A 247 6.77 30.83 15.32
C GLY A 247 7.70 32.03 15.12
N ALA A 248 7.38 32.88 14.15
CA ALA A 248 8.14 34.11 13.88
C ALA A 248 7.97 35.15 15.00
N LEU A 249 6.76 35.33 15.53
CA LEU A 249 6.50 36.20 16.66
C LEU A 249 7.15 35.69 17.95
N TYR A 250 7.11 34.36 18.19
CA TYR A 250 7.74 33.74 19.36
C TYR A 250 9.26 33.87 19.30
N SER A 251 9.86 33.68 18.15
CA SER A 251 11.30 33.84 17.95
C SER A 251 11.72 35.31 18.08
N ALA A 252 10.96 36.25 17.52
CA ALA A 252 11.25 37.68 17.66
C ALA A 252 11.17 38.15 19.11
N VAL A 253 10.15 37.72 19.88
CA VAL A 253 10.00 38.04 21.31
C VAL A 253 11.14 37.42 22.14
N THR A 254 11.54 36.21 21.81
CA THR A 254 12.65 35.54 22.51
C THR A 254 14.00 36.17 22.20
N ILE A 255 14.26 36.56 20.96
CA ILE A 255 15.46 37.33 20.58
C ILE A 255 15.47 38.69 21.28
N ALA A 256 14.35 39.41 21.34
CA ALA A 256 14.23 40.70 22.04
C ALA A 256 14.54 40.54 23.53
N LYS A 257 13.99 39.52 24.21
CA LYS A 257 14.29 39.23 25.63
C LYS A 257 15.78 38.95 25.87
N ILE A 258 16.41 38.13 25.04
CA ILE A 258 17.84 37.81 25.13
C ILE A 258 18.67 39.07 24.93
N THR A 259 18.34 39.93 23.99
CA THR A 259 19.06 41.16 23.69
C THR A 259 18.97 42.15 24.89
N VAL A 260 17.84 42.25 25.53
CA VAL A 260 17.63 43.10 26.73
C VAL A 260 18.45 42.58 27.91
N ILE A 261 18.48 41.27 28.13
CA ILE A 261 19.28 40.65 29.20
C ILE A 261 20.78 40.91 28.99
N TRP A 262 21.27 40.67 27.77
CA TRP A 262 22.71 40.92 27.46
C TRP A 262 23.10 42.39 27.55
N SER A 263 22.25 43.31 27.12
CA SER A 263 22.53 44.74 27.25
C SER A 263 22.58 45.18 28.71
N ALA A 264 21.73 44.64 29.59
CA ALA A 264 21.79 44.89 31.02
C ALA A 264 23.08 44.35 31.68
N VAL A 265 23.49 43.14 31.30
CA VAL A 265 24.77 42.54 31.76
C VAL A 265 25.97 43.39 31.33
N PHE A 266 25.99 43.83 30.08
CA PHE A 266 27.04 44.72 29.56
C PHE A 266 27.06 46.04 30.26
N TYR A 267 25.90 46.62 30.58
CA TYR A 267 25.82 47.90 31.33
C TYR A 267 26.36 47.77 32.76
N VAL A 268 26.01 46.69 33.45
CA VAL A 268 26.54 46.43 34.82
C VAL A 268 28.06 46.20 34.75
N TRP A 269 28.55 45.50 33.77
CA TRP A 269 30.00 45.22 33.59
C TRP A 269 30.75 46.52 33.29
N TRP A 270 30.21 47.40 32.46
CA TRP A 270 30.75 48.72 32.19
C TRP A 270 30.77 49.62 33.42
N LEU A 271 29.73 49.62 34.25
CA LEU A 271 29.67 50.32 35.53
C LEU A 271 30.77 49.84 36.48
N ILE A 272 30.95 48.54 36.66
CA ILE A 272 31.98 47.94 37.49
C ILE A 272 33.37 48.36 36.99
N TYR A 273 33.60 48.25 35.68
CA TYR A 273 34.85 48.65 35.06
C TYR A 273 35.13 50.17 35.29
N SER A 274 34.14 51.00 35.10
CA SER A 274 34.26 52.45 35.30
C SER A 274 34.57 52.82 36.76
N LEU A 275 33.99 52.13 37.73
CA LEU A 275 34.24 52.32 39.18
C LEU A 275 35.65 51.84 39.56
N LEU A 276 36.10 50.74 39.02
CA LEU A 276 37.49 50.22 39.23
C LEU A 276 38.54 51.16 38.64
N LYS A 277 38.27 51.72 37.47
CA LYS A 277 39.15 52.70 36.83
C LYS A 277 39.26 54.00 37.66
N ARG A 278 38.12 54.49 38.23
CA ARG A 278 38.15 55.66 39.13
C ARG A 278 38.90 55.41 40.42
N LYS A 279 38.86 54.17 40.99
CA LYS A 279 39.65 53.80 42.18
C LYS A 279 41.16 53.75 41.88
N LYS A 280 41.56 53.29 40.68
CA LYS A 280 42.98 53.30 40.30
C LYS A 280 43.56 54.70 40.13
N VAL A 281 42.80 55.64 39.61
CA VAL A 281 43.26 57.03 39.42
C VAL A 281 43.39 57.73 40.77
N LYS A 282 42.64 57.44 41.84
CA LYS A 282 42.73 58.00 43.18
C LYS A 282 43.93 57.41 44.00
N LYS A 283 44.50 56.24 43.64
CA LYS A 283 45.62 55.62 44.33
C LYS A 283 46.96 55.94 43.69
N GLY A 284 47.06 56.55 42.54
CA GLY A 284 48.26 56.93 41.86
C GLY A 284 48.66 58.42 42.00
N GLY A 285 47.99 59.16 42.90
CA GLY A 285 48.23 60.57 43.14
C GLY A 285 48.62 60.88 44.62
N GLN A 286 49.40 60.03 45.27
CA GLN A 286 50.09 60.30 46.52
C GLN A 286 51.61 60.03 46.33
#